data_de0b29655896189b2c4a6b2aa371c41e
#
_entry.id   de0b29655896189b2c4a6b2aa371c41e
#
_cell.length_a   1.000
_cell.length_b   1.000
_cell.length_c   1.000
_cell.angle_alpha   90.00
_cell.angle_beta   90.00
_cell.angle_gamma   90.00
#
_symmetry.space_group_name_H-M   'P 1'
#
loop_
_entity.id
_entity.type
_entity.pdbx_description
1 polymer ?
#
loop_
_entity_poly.entity_id
_entity_poly.type
_entity_poly.pdbx_seq_one_letter_code
_entity_poly.pdbx_strand_id
1 'polypeptide(L)'
;IIHSQSFGRGGDNILSWFEIYDDYEQRAQTKYTSDKWNAYTEKFYASDALTATKSYQLIALDPIVPGDYIVTNYMWQPNKGKRNETLAALERAKIVFEKHGFIVDLWEHNAGSKHALQFTFLSTSMEDQAKSFVSLASDEEWLVERDRWFNGEWARLVDSYEMTNTNLNN
;
A
#
# COMPACT_ATOMS: atom_id res chain seq x y z
N ILE A 1 6.90 -3.67 9.59
CA ILE A 1 5.65 -4.40 9.36
C ILE A 1 4.51 -3.43 9.46
N ILE A 2 3.64 -3.42 8.46
CA ILE A 2 2.37 -2.68 8.53
C ILE A 2 1.24 -3.69 8.66
N HIS A 3 0.32 -3.41 9.57
CA HIS A 3 -1.00 -4.00 9.57
C HIS A 3 -1.98 -2.98 9.01
N SER A 4 -2.64 -3.32 7.93
CA SER A 4 -3.66 -2.50 7.31
C SER A 4 -5.02 -3.16 7.47
N GLN A 5 -6.00 -2.39 7.88
CA GLN A 5 -7.37 -2.84 7.99
C GLN A 5 -8.31 -1.82 7.37
N SER A 6 -9.18 -2.26 6.47
CA SER A 6 -10.16 -1.40 5.82
C SER A 6 -11.53 -1.61 6.42
N PHE A 7 -12.25 -0.52 6.62
CA PHE A 7 -13.58 -0.50 7.22
C PHE A 7 -14.53 0.25 6.29
N GLY A 8 -15.75 -0.25 6.17
CA GLY A 8 -16.79 0.43 5.41
C GLY A 8 -18.19 0.03 5.90
N ARG A 9 -19.15 0.90 5.74
CA ARG A 9 -20.58 0.61 5.97
C ARG A 9 -21.39 1.25 4.85
N GLY A 10 -22.00 0.43 4.02
CA GLY A 10 -23.08 0.74 3.09
C GLY A 10 -22.91 1.99 2.24
N GLY A 11 -21.83 2.09 1.46
CA GLY A 11 -21.54 3.22 0.61
C GLY A 11 -20.04 3.42 0.41
N ASP A 12 -19.67 4.45 -0.32
CA ASP A 12 -18.36 4.60 -0.93
C ASP A 12 -17.23 5.07 0.00
N ASN A 13 -17.50 5.22 1.30
CA ASN A 13 -16.48 5.67 2.25
C ASN A 13 -15.79 4.50 2.93
N ILE A 14 -14.63 4.13 2.45
CA ILE A 14 -13.75 3.15 3.08
C ILE A 14 -12.68 3.91 3.86
N LEU A 15 -12.59 3.63 5.17
CA LEU A 15 -11.50 4.09 6.01
C LEU A 15 -10.44 3.00 6.09
N SER A 16 -9.18 3.35 5.88
CA SER A 16 -8.06 2.44 6.06
C SER A 16 -7.28 2.84 7.28
N TRP A 17 -7.10 1.89 8.17
CA TRP A 17 -6.30 2.03 9.38
C TRP A 17 -4.97 1.33 9.18
N PHE A 18 -3.88 2.00 9.50
CA PHE A 18 -2.53 1.46 9.41
C PHE A 18 -1.86 1.47 10.77
N GLU A 19 -1.25 0.36 11.11
CA GLU A 19 -0.38 0.20 12.27
C GLU A 19 1.00 -0.18 11.78
N ILE A 20 2.00 0.58 12.17
CA ILE A 20 3.39 0.39 11.76
C ILE A 20 4.18 -0.16 12.95
N TYR A 21 4.94 -1.20 12.73
CA TYR A 21 5.79 -1.84 13.73
C TYR A 21 7.17 -2.08 13.14
N ASP A 22 8.21 -1.94 13.95
CA ASP A 22 9.58 -2.20 13.53
C ASP A 22 9.78 -3.69 13.23
N ASP A 23 9.20 -4.55 14.08
CA ASP A 23 9.30 -5.99 13.96
C ASP A 23 8.06 -6.73 14.49
N TYR A 24 8.10 -8.06 14.45
CA TYR A 24 7.02 -8.92 14.96
C TYR A 24 6.92 -8.92 16.48
N GLU A 25 8.03 -8.71 17.19
CA GLU A 25 8.04 -8.67 18.65
C GLU A 25 7.33 -7.42 19.15
N GLN A 26 7.66 -6.24 18.61
CA GLN A 26 6.96 -4.99 18.92
C GLN A 26 5.45 -5.10 18.63
N ARG A 27 5.09 -5.70 17.48
CA ARG A 27 3.68 -5.94 17.14
C ARG A 27 2.99 -6.84 18.18
N ALA A 28 3.64 -7.94 18.58
CA ALA A 28 3.09 -8.87 19.56
C ALA A 28 2.92 -8.20 20.91
N GLN A 29 3.91 -7.46 21.37
CA GLN A 29 3.86 -6.71 22.62
C GLN A 29 2.71 -5.69 22.61
N THR A 30 2.57 -4.92 21.53
CA THR A 30 1.50 -3.92 21.42
C THR A 30 0.11 -4.56 21.40
N LYS A 31 -0.09 -5.58 20.56
CA LYS A 31 -1.44 -6.16 20.33
C LYS A 31 -1.92 -7.10 21.43
N TYR A 32 -1.00 -7.82 22.07
CA TYR A 32 -1.40 -8.90 22.99
C TYR A 32 -1.13 -8.59 24.47
N THR A 33 -0.34 -7.57 24.78
CA THR A 33 0.00 -7.24 26.16
C THR A 33 -0.40 -5.84 26.61
N SER A 34 -0.87 -5.00 25.71
CA SER A 34 -1.30 -3.64 26.04
C SER A 34 -2.77 -3.58 26.44
N ASP A 35 -3.04 -3.38 27.73
CA ASP A 35 -4.39 -3.17 28.24
C ASP A 35 -5.10 -2.00 27.57
N LYS A 36 -4.34 -0.94 27.25
CA LYS A 36 -4.86 0.25 26.55
C LYS A 36 -5.31 -0.10 25.14
N TRP A 37 -4.54 -0.93 24.42
CA TRP A 37 -4.90 -1.41 23.09
C TRP A 37 -6.14 -2.29 23.14
N ASN A 38 -6.19 -3.25 24.06
CA ASN A 38 -7.32 -4.15 24.22
C ASN A 38 -8.61 -3.38 24.54
N ALA A 39 -8.56 -2.43 25.48
CA ALA A 39 -9.71 -1.58 25.80
C ALA A 39 -10.18 -0.70 24.63
N TYR A 40 -9.26 -0.24 23.80
CA TYR A 40 -9.59 0.50 22.58
C TYR A 40 -10.28 -0.39 21.55
N THR A 41 -9.72 -1.56 21.26
CA THR A 41 -10.26 -2.50 20.27
C THR A 41 -11.62 -3.05 20.69
N GLU A 42 -11.83 -3.33 21.99
CA GLU A 42 -13.15 -3.72 22.50
C GLU A 42 -14.22 -2.66 22.21
N LYS A 43 -13.93 -1.39 22.50
CA LYS A 43 -14.85 -0.28 22.21
C LYS A 43 -15.10 -0.11 20.72
N PHE A 44 -14.04 -0.27 19.92
CA PHE A 44 -14.11 -0.12 18.49
C PHE A 44 -14.99 -1.19 17.84
N TYR A 45 -14.78 -2.47 18.20
CA TYR A 45 -15.56 -3.58 17.66
C TYR A 45 -16.98 -3.71 18.26
N ALA A 46 -17.20 -3.17 19.46
CA ALA A 46 -18.55 -3.08 20.05
C ALA A 46 -19.40 -1.99 19.39
N SER A 47 -18.79 -1.09 18.61
CA SER A 47 -19.50 -0.04 17.91
C SER A 47 -20.08 -0.56 16.59
N ASP A 48 -21.36 -0.31 16.33
CA ASP A 48 -21.99 -0.63 15.04
C ASP A 48 -21.61 0.38 13.91
N ALA A 49 -20.67 1.28 14.16
CA ALA A 49 -20.34 2.36 13.26
C ALA A 49 -19.61 1.88 12.00
N LEU A 50 -18.77 0.84 12.15
CA LEU A 50 -17.89 0.36 11.08
C LEU A 50 -17.86 -1.16 11.02
N THR A 51 -17.74 -1.71 9.82
CA THR A 51 -17.53 -3.14 9.59
C THR A 51 -16.17 -3.35 8.93
N ALA A 52 -15.35 -4.23 9.52
CA ALA A 52 -14.08 -4.62 8.91
C ALA A 52 -14.34 -5.38 7.60
N THR A 53 -13.79 -4.90 6.51
CA THR A 53 -13.98 -5.48 5.17
C THR A 53 -12.75 -6.23 4.68
N LYS A 54 -11.56 -5.71 4.97
CA LYS A 54 -10.28 -6.31 4.57
C LYS A 54 -9.25 -6.09 5.67
N SER A 55 -8.33 -7.03 5.80
CA SER A 55 -7.17 -6.93 6.68
C SER A 55 -5.95 -7.52 5.99
N TYR A 56 -4.86 -6.79 5.98
CA TYR A 56 -3.61 -7.21 5.38
C TYR A 56 -2.46 -7.06 6.38
N GLN A 57 -1.47 -7.92 6.24
CA GLN A 57 -0.17 -7.74 6.86
C GLN A 57 0.86 -7.56 5.75
N LEU A 58 1.59 -6.47 5.82
CA LEU A 58 2.57 -6.06 4.84
C LEU A 58 3.96 -6.03 5.47
N ILE A 59 4.96 -6.44 4.72
CA ILE A 59 6.37 -6.30 5.04
C ILE A 59 6.93 -5.27 4.09
N ALA A 60 7.52 -4.20 4.63
CA ALA A 60 8.24 -3.22 3.83
C ALA A 60 9.50 -3.88 3.24
N LEU A 61 9.71 -3.69 1.96
CA LEU A 61 10.92 -4.12 1.25
C LEU A 61 11.97 -2.99 1.21
N ASP A 62 11.52 -1.76 1.47
CA ASP A 62 12.33 -0.54 1.55
C ASP A 62 12.07 0.19 2.88
N PRO A 63 12.96 1.11 3.30
CA PRO A 63 12.66 2.03 4.40
C PRO A 63 11.44 2.89 4.09
N ILE A 64 10.52 2.97 5.06
CA ILE A 64 9.30 3.80 4.92
C ILE A 64 9.68 5.27 5.02
N VAL A 65 9.15 6.09 4.11
CA VAL A 65 9.29 7.56 4.18
C VAL A 65 8.09 8.14 4.93
N PRO A 66 8.26 8.64 6.15
CA PRO A 66 7.15 9.21 6.92
C PRO A 66 6.71 10.55 6.33
N GLY A 67 5.42 10.82 6.36
CA GLY A 67 4.83 12.08 5.88
C GLY A 67 3.33 11.99 5.64
N ASP A 68 2.74 13.14 5.32
CA ASP A 68 1.34 13.23 4.90
C ASP A 68 1.30 13.20 3.37
N TYR A 69 0.78 12.13 2.82
CA TYR A 69 0.78 11.88 1.38
C TYR A 69 -0.59 11.52 0.84
N ILE A 70 -0.76 11.80 -0.44
CA ILE A 70 -1.71 11.08 -1.26
C ILE A 70 -1.03 9.77 -1.63
N VAL A 71 -1.68 8.67 -1.33
CA VAL A 71 -1.12 7.32 -1.44
C VAL A 71 -1.86 6.57 -2.54
N THR A 72 -1.18 6.18 -3.58
CA THR A 72 -1.76 5.33 -4.62
C THR A 72 -1.11 3.96 -4.59
N ASN A 73 -1.94 2.94 -4.53
CA ASN A 73 -1.51 1.55 -4.40
C ASN A 73 -1.90 0.74 -5.63
N TYR A 74 -0.96 -0.07 -6.11
CA TYR A 74 -1.18 -1.14 -7.07
C TYR A 74 -0.74 -2.47 -6.47
N MET A 75 -1.68 -3.40 -6.35
CA MET A 75 -1.41 -4.74 -5.84
C MET A 75 -1.28 -5.71 -7.00
N TRP A 76 -0.13 -6.33 -7.10
CA TRP A 76 0.23 -7.26 -8.17
C TRP A 76 0.36 -8.68 -7.63
N GLN A 77 -0.39 -9.61 -8.23
CA GLN A 77 -0.23 -11.03 -7.96
C GLN A 77 0.78 -11.62 -8.95
N PRO A 78 1.97 -12.05 -8.49
CA PRO A 78 2.94 -12.70 -9.36
C PRO A 78 2.35 -13.96 -10.02
N ASN A 79 2.68 -14.16 -11.27
CA ASN A 79 2.41 -15.42 -11.97
C ASN A 79 3.21 -16.55 -11.32
N LYS A 80 2.76 -17.80 -11.49
CA LYS A 80 3.41 -18.96 -10.89
C LYS A 80 4.91 -19.01 -11.25
N GLY A 81 5.76 -18.98 -10.23
CA GLY A 81 7.22 -19.00 -10.36
C GLY A 81 7.85 -17.67 -10.79
N LYS A 82 7.06 -16.56 -10.88
CA LYS A 82 7.52 -15.26 -11.37
C LYS A 82 7.69 -14.19 -10.30
N ARG A 83 7.72 -14.59 -9.01
CA ARG A 83 7.84 -13.62 -7.90
C ARG A 83 9.10 -12.74 -8.02
N ASN A 84 10.26 -13.34 -8.28
CA ASN A 84 11.52 -12.58 -8.33
C ASN A 84 11.57 -11.67 -9.55
N GLU A 85 11.09 -12.14 -10.70
CA GLU A 85 10.98 -11.31 -11.91
C GLU A 85 9.98 -10.16 -11.71
N THR A 86 8.88 -10.43 -11.00
CA THR A 86 7.90 -9.38 -10.64
C THR A 86 8.55 -8.34 -9.74
N LEU A 87 9.26 -8.76 -8.69
CA LEU A 87 9.96 -7.85 -7.79
C LEU A 87 10.98 -7.00 -8.54
N ALA A 88 11.84 -7.63 -9.35
CA ALA A 88 12.83 -6.91 -10.16
C ALA A 88 12.18 -5.92 -11.15
N ALA A 89 10.99 -6.23 -11.67
CA ALA A 89 10.24 -5.31 -12.52
C ALA A 89 9.66 -4.12 -11.72
N LEU A 90 9.17 -4.36 -10.49
CA LEU A 90 8.73 -3.29 -9.60
C LEU A 90 9.89 -2.37 -9.18
N GLU A 91 11.06 -2.93 -8.91
CA GLU A 91 12.27 -2.15 -8.60
C GLU A 91 12.69 -1.24 -9.77
N ARG A 92 12.62 -1.73 -11.02
CA ARG A 92 12.84 -0.88 -12.20
C ARG A 92 11.78 0.20 -12.34
N ALA A 93 10.50 -0.15 -12.18
CA ALA A 93 9.41 0.83 -12.22
C ALA A 93 9.58 1.90 -11.14
N LYS A 94 10.02 1.51 -9.92
CA LYS A 94 10.35 2.44 -8.83
C LYS A 94 11.33 3.51 -9.28
N ILE A 95 12.47 3.10 -9.87
CA ILE A 95 13.50 4.04 -10.35
C ILE A 95 12.90 5.05 -11.34
N VAL A 96 12.06 4.60 -12.25
CA VAL A 96 11.43 5.49 -13.23
C VAL A 96 10.44 6.44 -12.56
N PHE A 97 9.60 5.97 -11.67
CA PHE A 97 8.64 6.79 -10.93
C PHE A 97 9.35 7.88 -10.09
N GLU A 98 10.40 7.48 -9.36
CA GLU A 98 11.19 8.41 -8.53
C GLU A 98 11.88 9.51 -9.37
N LYS A 99 12.35 9.19 -10.57
CA LYS A 99 12.87 10.16 -11.54
C LYS A 99 11.83 11.24 -11.92
N HIS A 100 10.55 10.92 -11.83
CA HIS A 100 9.44 11.83 -12.12
C HIS A 100 8.79 12.45 -10.87
N GLY A 101 9.44 12.35 -9.71
CA GLY A 101 9.07 13.07 -8.50
C GLY A 101 8.10 12.32 -7.56
N PHE A 102 7.79 11.06 -7.84
CA PHE A 102 7.12 10.21 -6.87
C PHE A 102 8.08 9.71 -5.79
N ILE A 103 7.57 9.46 -4.60
CA ILE A 103 8.23 8.61 -3.60
C ILE A 103 7.61 7.23 -3.76
N VAL A 104 8.41 6.18 -3.79
CA VAL A 104 7.89 4.82 -4.02
C VAL A 104 8.32 3.87 -2.92
N ASP A 105 7.33 3.19 -2.33
CA ASP A 105 7.52 2.12 -1.37
C ASP A 105 7.07 0.78 -1.97
N LEU A 106 7.87 -0.25 -1.74
CA LEU A 106 7.56 -1.63 -2.14
C LEU A 106 7.20 -2.46 -0.90
N TRP A 107 6.15 -3.26 -1.04
CA TRP A 107 5.64 -4.09 0.03
C TRP A 107 5.38 -5.51 -0.43
N GLU A 108 5.58 -6.47 0.47
CA GLU A 108 5.15 -7.85 0.30
C GLU A 108 3.99 -8.16 1.25
N HIS A 109 2.92 -8.76 0.72
CA HIS A 109 1.82 -9.24 1.51
C HIS A 109 2.19 -10.57 2.19
N ASN A 110 2.25 -10.56 3.51
CA ASN A 110 2.50 -11.76 4.32
C ASN A 110 1.20 -12.48 4.71
N ALA A 111 0.13 -11.71 4.96
CA ALA A 111 -1.20 -12.26 5.25
C ALA A 111 -2.30 -11.39 4.63
N GLY A 112 -3.43 -12.00 4.31
CA GLY A 112 -4.61 -11.31 3.74
C GLY A 112 -4.65 -11.32 2.21
N SER A 113 -3.55 -11.61 1.52
CA SER A 113 -3.52 -11.91 0.09
C SER A 113 -2.39 -12.90 -0.22
N LYS A 114 -2.53 -13.65 -1.30
CA LYS A 114 -1.64 -14.79 -1.64
C LYS A 114 -0.26 -14.32 -2.13
N HIS A 115 0.59 -13.78 -1.24
CA HIS A 115 1.93 -13.31 -1.59
C HIS A 115 1.96 -12.26 -2.72
N ALA A 116 0.98 -11.37 -2.72
CA ALA A 116 0.99 -10.25 -3.63
C ALA A 116 2.14 -9.29 -3.28
N LEU A 117 2.64 -8.61 -4.29
CA LEU A 117 3.55 -7.48 -4.13
C LEU A 117 2.76 -6.19 -4.34
N GLN A 118 3.02 -5.20 -3.51
CA GLN A 118 2.36 -3.91 -3.62
C GLN A 118 3.37 -2.84 -4.00
N PHE A 119 3.02 -2.08 -5.01
CA PHE A 119 3.72 -0.90 -5.46
C PHE A 119 2.91 0.31 -4.99
N THR A 120 3.50 1.06 -4.08
CA THR A 120 2.87 2.24 -3.49
C THR A 120 3.65 3.45 -3.93
N PHE A 121 3.01 4.42 -4.55
CA PHE A 121 3.64 5.70 -4.82
C PHE A 121 2.91 6.83 -4.09
N LEU A 122 3.70 7.76 -3.59
CA LEU A 122 3.32 8.81 -2.69
C LEU A 122 3.52 10.16 -3.37
N SER A 123 2.59 11.08 -3.16
CA SER A 123 2.67 12.45 -3.65
C SER A 123 2.29 13.42 -2.54
N THR A 124 2.97 14.55 -2.47
CA THR A 124 2.73 15.56 -1.43
C THR A 124 1.45 16.36 -1.64
N SER A 125 0.97 16.40 -2.89
CA SER A 125 -0.28 17.07 -3.27
C SER A 125 -0.87 16.47 -4.55
N MET A 126 -2.15 16.73 -4.83
CA MET A 126 -2.79 16.38 -6.10
C MET A 126 -2.15 17.09 -7.29
N GLU A 127 -1.64 18.31 -7.07
CA GLU A 127 -0.96 19.08 -8.12
C GLU A 127 0.37 18.43 -8.48
N ASP A 128 1.16 18.02 -7.48
CA ASP A 128 2.45 17.35 -7.71
C ASP A 128 2.23 15.98 -8.34
N GLN A 129 1.22 15.25 -7.88
CA GLN A 129 0.83 13.97 -8.48
C GLN A 129 0.50 14.12 -9.97
N ALA A 130 -0.31 15.13 -10.32
CA ALA A 130 -0.68 15.40 -11.71
C ALA A 130 0.53 15.77 -12.58
N LYS A 131 1.43 16.61 -12.07
CA LYS A 131 2.69 16.97 -12.78
C LYS A 131 3.55 15.73 -13.02
N SER A 132 3.71 14.90 -12.00
CA SER A 132 4.51 13.67 -12.08
C SER A 132 3.92 12.69 -13.10
N PHE A 133 2.60 12.52 -13.13
CA PHE A 133 1.94 11.68 -14.14
C PHE A 133 2.10 12.21 -15.56
N VAL A 134 1.99 13.52 -15.77
CA VAL A 134 2.21 14.14 -17.09
C VAL A 134 3.64 13.90 -17.55
N SER A 135 4.62 14.07 -16.67
CA SER A 135 6.03 13.82 -16.95
C SER A 135 6.29 12.33 -17.26
N LEU A 136 5.76 11.43 -16.44
CA LEU A 136 5.90 9.98 -16.60
C LEU A 136 5.26 9.48 -17.91
N ALA A 137 4.13 10.04 -18.32
CA ALA A 137 3.39 9.61 -19.51
C ALA A 137 4.18 9.77 -20.82
N SER A 138 5.22 10.61 -20.84
CA SER A 138 6.11 10.82 -21.97
C SER A 138 7.49 10.12 -21.83
N ASP A 139 7.73 9.40 -20.74
CA ASP A 139 8.99 8.68 -20.51
C ASP A 139 9.01 7.37 -21.32
N GLU A 140 9.94 7.26 -22.27
CA GLU A 140 10.04 6.08 -23.16
C GLU A 140 10.37 4.81 -22.39
N GLU A 141 11.16 4.90 -21.32
CA GLU A 141 11.52 3.76 -20.46
C GLU A 141 10.28 3.24 -19.75
N TRP A 142 9.46 4.16 -19.19
CA TRP A 142 8.18 3.80 -18.59
C TRP A 142 7.22 3.17 -19.59
N LEU A 143 7.09 3.73 -20.78
CA LEU A 143 6.16 3.20 -21.80
C LEU A 143 6.48 1.74 -22.16
N VAL A 144 7.76 1.39 -22.27
CA VAL A 144 8.19 0.00 -22.52
C VAL A 144 7.85 -0.91 -21.32
N GLU A 145 8.20 -0.50 -20.10
CA GLU A 145 7.89 -1.31 -18.90
C GLU A 145 6.38 -1.45 -18.69
N ARG A 146 5.62 -0.37 -18.86
CA ARG A 146 4.16 -0.38 -18.74
C ARG A 146 3.51 -1.41 -19.66
N ASP A 147 3.92 -1.46 -20.93
CA ASP A 147 3.35 -2.39 -21.90
C ASP A 147 3.61 -3.85 -21.51
N ARG A 148 4.79 -4.14 -20.93
CA ARG A 148 5.11 -5.48 -20.39
C ARG A 148 4.22 -5.83 -19.19
N TRP A 149 3.96 -4.86 -18.29
CA TRP A 149 3.05 -5.04 -17.16
C TRP A 149 1.62 -5.34 -17.62
N PHE A 150 1.09 -4.53 -18.53
CA PHE A 150 -0.28 -4.73 -19.04
C PHE A 150 -0.45 -6.00 -19.88
N ASN A 151 0.61 -6.51 -20.49
CA ASN A 151 0.60 -7.81 -21.16
C ASN A 151 0.69 -8.99 -20.17
N GLY A 152 0.78 -8.75 -18.87
CA GLY A 152 0.78 -9.79 -17.84
C GLY A 152 2.01 -10.68 -17.84
N GLU A 153 3.15 -10.17 -18.28
CA GLU A 153 4.40 -10.96 -18.42
C GLU A 153 4.84 -11.57 -17.09
N TRP A 154 4.79 -10.82 -15.99
CA TRP A 154 5.27 -11.27 -14.68
C TRP A 154 4.16 -11.47 -13.67
N ALA A 155 3.15 -10.60 -13.70
CA ALA A 155 2.09 -10.55 -12.71
C ALA A 155 0.80 -10.03 -13.34
N ARG A 156 -0.29 -10.16 -12.59
CA ARG A 156 -1.57 -9.52 -12.89
C ARG A 156 -1.91 -8.51 -11.81
N LEU A 157 -2.48 -7.38 -12.19
CA LEU A 157 -3.07 -6.43 -11.27
C LEU A 157 -4.31 -7.05 -10.62
N VAL A 158 -4.37 -7.06 -9.30
CA VAL A 158 -5.49 -7.66 -8.55
C VAL A 158 -6.28 -6.63 -7.75
N ASP A 159 -5.67 -5.49 -7.43
CA ASP A 159 -6.34 -4.37 -6.76
C ASP A 159 -5.59 -3.07 -7.03
N SER A 160 -6.30 -1.96 -7.05
CA SER A 160 -5.72 -0.62 -7.08
C SER A 160 -6.64 0.37 -6.39
N TYR A 161 -6.08 1.26 -5.59
CA TYR A 161 -6.85 2.27 -4.87
C TYR A 161 -5.98 3.47 -4.52
N GLU A 162 -6.64 4.60 -4.34
CA GLU A 162 -6.03 5.84 -3.88
C GLU A 162 -6.61 6.22 -2.51
N MET A 163 -5.76 6.76 -1.66
CA MET A 163 -6.12 7.23 -0.32
C MET A 163 -5.51 8.60 -0.08
N THR A 164 -6.25 9.42 0.62
CA THR A 164 -5.74 10.66 1.20
C THR A 164 -5.66 10.52 2.71
N ASN A 165 -4.62 11.06 3.32
CA ASN A 165 -4.53 11.08 4.77
C ASN A 165 -5.63 11.99 5.32
N THR A 166 -6.54 11.42 6.10
CA THR A 166 -7.53 12.19 6.84
C THR A 166 -6.99 12.38 8.25
N ASN A 167 -6.47 13.57 8.55
CA ASN A 167 -6.16 13.95 9.92
C ASN A 167 -7.46 13.99 10.74
N LEU A 168 -7.77 12.89 11.43
CA LEU A 168 -8.89 12.82 12.38
C LEU A 168 -8.60 13.56 13.70
N ASN A 169 -7.48 14.27 13.78
CA ASN A 169 -7.03 15.00 14.98
C ASN A 169 -7.34 16.52 14.93
N ASN A 170 -8.26 16.96 14.12
CA ASN A 170 -8.80 18.32 14.16
C ASN A 170 -10.13 18.37 14.89
#